data_087460fe29213e5d3425bcf9fac40004
#
_entry.id   087460fe29213e5d3425bcf9fac40004
#
_cell.length_a   1.000
_cell.length_b   1.000
_cell.length_c   1.000
_cell.angle_alpha   90.00
_cell.angle_beta   90.00
_cell.angle_gamma   90.00
#
_symmetry.space_group_name_H-M   'P 1'
#
loop_
_entity.id
_entity.type
_entity.pdbx_description
1 polymer ?
#
loop_
_entity_poly.entity_id
_entity_poly.type
_entity_poly.pdbx_seq_one_letter_code
_entity_poly.pdbx_strand_id
1 'polypeptide(L)'
;MKKETFHYDYVYAVHDFLNNDECSEFIRIAESIGFGEAPITTSQGQVMRKDVRNNSRVMKDDPELADQLWRRAMPWVVTPWRSSIAVGLNERFRFYRYEPGQRFAPHFDGAFERQDGEKSEFTFLIYLNDDFVGGETRFFKPGVFHVQPQTGSLLIFHHPQLHEGAVIESGTKYVLRSDVMYRRTEA
;
A
#
# COMPACT_ATOMS: atom_id res chain seq x y z
N MET A 1 -11.81 2.37 14.79
CA MET A 1 -11.28 1.38 13.80
C MET A 1 -12.20 0.18 13.68
N LYS A 2 -12.50 -0.26 12.45
CA LYS A 2 -13.37 -1.41 12.14
C LYS A 2 -12.78 -2.18 10.96
N LYS A 3 -12.66 -3.52 11.08
CA LYS A 3 -12.19 -4.39 9.97
C LYS A 3 -13.36 -4.70 9.04
N GLU A 4 -13.13 -4.55 7.73
CA GLU A 4 -13.98 -5.01 6.64
C GLU A 4 -13.20 -6.02 5.80
N THR A 5 -13.78 -7.19 5.56
CA THR A 5 -13.12 -8.28 4.83
C THR A 5 -13.71 -8.41 3.42
N PHE A 6 -12.85 -8.38 2.39
CA PHE A 6 -13.23 -8.56 0.99
C PHE A 6 -12.91 -9.97 0.49
N HIS A 7 -11.79 -10.55 0.93
CA HIS A 7 -11.37 -11.90 0.56
C HIS A 7 -10.62 -12.57 1.72
N TYR A 8 -11.34 -13.14 2.69
CA TYR A 8 -10.76 -13.77 3.89
C TYR A 8 -9.63 -12.92 4.49
N ASP A 9 -8.52 -13.56 4.87
CA ASP A 9 -7.31 -12.88 5.35
C ASP A 9 -6.38 -12.41 4.23
N TYR A 10 -6.76 -12.59 2.96
CA TYR A 10 -5.96 -12.17 1.81
C TYR A 10 -6.16 -10.71 1.43
N VAL A 11 -7.38 -10.15 1.64
CA VAL A 11 -7.68 -8.74 1.33
C VAL A 11 -8.71 -8.22 2.34
N TYR A 12 -8.35 -7.21 3.10
CA TYR A 12 -9.24 -6.56 4.06
C TYR A 12 -8.80 -5.11 4.32
N ALA A 13 -9.75 -4.28 4.73
CA ALA A 13 -9.51 -2.92 5.17
C ALA A 13 -9.73 -2.74 6.67
N VAL A 14 -9.06 -1.76 7.25
CA VAL A 14 -9.29 -1.26 8.61
C VAL A 14 -9.67 0.21 8.48
N HIS A 15 -10.95 0.50 8.66
CA HIS A 15 -11.48 1.88 8.60
C HIS A 15 -11.07 2.68 9.84
N ASP A 16 -10.96 4.00 9.68
CA ASP A 16 -10.57 4.95 10.74
C ASP A 16 -9.19 4.62 11.33
N PHE A 17 -8.27 4.09 10.51
CA PHE A 17 -6.90 3.78 10.94
C PHE A 17 -6.09 5.05 11.19
N LEU A 18 -6.20 6.05 10.32
CA LEU A 18 -5.73 7.42 10.52
C LEU A 18 -6.92 8.39 10.57
N ASN A 19 -6.77 9.50 11.28
CA ASN A 19 -7.71 10.61 11.21
C ASN A 19 -7.36 11.56 10.04
N ASN A 20 -8.24 12.54 9.78
CA ASN A 20 -8.08 13.49 8.67
C ASN A 20 -6.84 14.38 8.82
N ASP A 21 -6.50 14.77 10.05
CA ASP A 21 -5.34 15.63 10.31
C ASP A 21 -4.03 14.86 10.04
N GLU A 22 -3.95 13.58 10.46
CA GLU A 22 -2.82 12.70 10.15
C GLU A 22 -2.66 12.50 8.62
N CYS A 23 -3.77 12.27 7.92
CA CYS A 23 -3.75 12.12 6.46
C CYS A 23 -3.27 13.40 5.76
N SER A 24 -3.79 14.55 6.17
CA SER A 24 -3.40 15.86 5.64
C SER A 24 -1.92 16.15 5.88
N GLU A 25 -1.41 15.79 7.06
CA GLU A 25 0.01 15.97 7.38
C GLU A 25 0.90 15.08 6.50
N PHE A 26 0.51 13.81 6.24
CA PHE A 26 1.25 12.94 5.32
C PHE A 26 1.26 13.47 3.89
N ILE A 27 0.15 14.03 3.40
CA ILE A 27 0.09 14.68 2.08
C ILE A 27 1.05 15.87 2.05
N ARG A 28 1.01 16.74 3.09
CA ARG A 28 1.88 17.92 3.18
C ARG A 28 3.37 17.54 3.20
N ILE A 29 3.74 16.49 3.94
CA ILE A 29 5.10 15.96 3.97
C ILE A 29 5.51 15.48 2.57
N ALA A 30 4.69 14.68 1.91
CA ALA A 30 5.00 14.15 0.58
C ALA A 30 5.15 15.26 -0.47
N GLU A 31 4.26 16.28 -0.47
CA GLU A 31 4.36 17.44 -1.35
C GLU A 31 5.62 18.28 -1.06
N SER A 32 6.03 18.41 0.20
CA SER A 32 7.25 19.16 0.56
C SER A 32 8.54 18.49 0.08
N ILE A 33 8.56 17.15 0.01
CA ILE A 33 9.69 16.38 -0.54
C ILE A 33 9.71 16.50 -2.08
N GLY A 34 8.56 16.57 -2.71
CA GLY A 34 8.38 16.66 -4.16
C GLY A 34 8.25 15.31 -4.85
N PHE A 35 7.20 15.19 -5.67
CA PHE A 35 6.91 13.96 -6.42
C PHE A 35 7.73 13.90 -7.71
N GLY A 36 8.32 12.72 -7.97
CA GLY A 36 9.00 12.37 -9.20
C GLY A 36 8.28 11.25 -9.96
N GLU A 37 8.84 10.85 -11.08
CA GLU A 37 8.33 9.72 -11.87
C GLU A 37 8.41 8.40 -11.07
N ALA A 38 7.45 7.50 -11.33
CA ALA A 38 7.34 6.22 -10.64
C ALA A 38 7.69 5.05 -11.57
N PRO A 39 8.98 4.65 -11.68
CA PRO A 39 9.35 3.48 -12.47
C PRO A 39 8.76 2.20 -11.89
N ILE A 40 8.56 1.18 -12.74
CA ILE A 40 8.30 -0.19 -12.32
C ILE A 40 9.61 -0.94 -12.08
N THR A 41 9.59 -1.94 -11.20
CA THR A 41 10.72 -2.85 -10.98
C THR A 41 10.55 -4.09 -11.85
N THR A 42 11.58 -4.42 -12.63
CA THR A 42 11.64 -5.64 -13.46
C THR A 42 12.86 -6.48 -13.05
N SER A 43 13.00 -7.67 -13.62
CA SER A 43 14.21 -8.51 -13.44
C SER A 43 15.49 -7.83 -13.92
N GLN A 44 15.39 -6.79 -14.76
CA GLN A 44 16.51 -6.00 -15.30
C GLN A 44 16.72 -4.67 -14.55
N GLY A 45 15.99 -4.45 -13.44
CA GLY A 45 16.02 -3.22 -12.65
C GLY A 45 14.81 -2.31 -12.86
N GLN A 46 14.96 -1.04 -12.55
CA GLN A 46 13.88 -0.05 -12.68
C GLN A 46 13.75 0.44 -14.13
N VAL A 47 12.53 0.41 -14.66
CA VAL A 47 12.21 0.82 -16.03
C VAL A 47 10.97 1.71 -16.04
N MET A 48 11.02 2.80 -16.83
CA MET A 48 9.84 3.62 -17.07
C MET A 48 8.91 2.97 -18.09
N ARG A 49 7.70 2.64 -17.65
CA ARG A 49 6.63 2.04 -18.47
C ARG A 49 5.33 2.79 -18.20
N LYS A 50 5.18 3.97 -18.82
CA LYS A 50 4.00 4.85 -18.62
C LYS A 50 2.69 4.21 -19.08
N ASP A 51 2.74 3.21 -19.94
CA ASP A 51 1.61 2.36 -20.33
C ASP A 51 1.12 1.44 -19.19
N VAL A 52 2.02 1.05 -18.28
CA VAL A 52 1.73 0.21 -17.11
C VAL A 52 1.44 1.08 -15.89
N ARG A 53 2.27 2.12 -15.68
CA ARG A 53 2.21 3.00 -14.51
C ARG A 53 2.63 4.42 -14.90
N ASN A 54 1.74 5.39 -14.66
CA ASN A 54 1.98 6.78 -15.04
C ASN A 54 1.74 7.80 -13.91
N ASN A 55 1.57 7.34 -12.67
CA ASN A 55 1.47 8.19 -11.49
C ASN A 55 2.84 8.70 -11.02
N SER A 56 2.84 9.68 -10.11
CA SER A 56 4.04 10.18 -9.47
C SER A 56 4.31 9.48 -8.12
N ARG A 57 5.58 9.46 -7.68
CA ARG A 57 6.00 8.82 -6.43
C ARG A 57 7.10 9.63 -5.73
N VAL A 58 7.05 9.63 -4.39
CA VAL A 58 8.19 9.96 -3.54
C VAL A 58 8.45 8.79 -2.57
N MET A 59 9.70 8.55 -2.23
CA MET A 59 10.08 7.53 -1.25
C MET A 59 10.78 8.19 -0.07
N LYS A 60 10.48 7.70 1.13
CA LYS A 60 11.09 8.13 2.38
C LYS A 60 11.35 6.90 3.24
N ASP A 61 12.59 6.68 3.64
CA ASP A 61 12.93 5.69 4.67
C ASP A 61 12.76 6.35 6.04
N ASP A 62 11.90 5.74 6.91
CA ASP A 62 11.53 6.31 8.21
C ASP A 62 11.23 5.19 9.22
N PRO A 63 12.26 4.74 9.97
CA PRO A 63 12.08 3.68 10.97
C PRO A 63 11.14 4.06 12.13
N GLU A 64 11.13 5.33 12.54
CA GLU A 64 10.27 5.80 13.63
C GLU A 64 8.80 5.76 13.21
N LEU A 65 8.50 6.23 12.01
CA LEU A 65 7.16 6.14 11.44
C LEU A 65 6.72 4.67 11.28
N ALA A 66 7.63 3.79 10.85
CA ALA A 66 7.34 2.36 10.72
C ALA A 66 6.93 1.74 12.07
N ASP A 67 7.66 2.04 13.13
CA ASP A 67 7.34 1.57 14.48
C ASP A 67 6.01 2.16 14.99
N GLN A 68 5.75 3.45 14.80
CA GLN A 68 4.49 4.09 15.20
C GLN A 68 3.28 3.48 14.50
N LEU A 69 3.34 3.32 13.18
CA LEU A 69 2.26 2.72 12.40
C LEU A 69 2.11 1.22 12.70
N TRP A 70 3.21 0.51 12.93
CA TRP A 70 3.19 -0.90 13.33
C TRP A 70 2.45 -1.12 14.64
N ARG A 71 2.76 -0.37 15.69
CA ARG A 71 2.07 -0.47 16.99
C ARG A 71 0.56 -0.31 16.86
N ARG A 72 0.09 0.57 15.97
CA ARG A 72 -1.34 0.79 15.69
C ARG A 72 -1.93 -0.35 14.85
N ALA A 73 -1.15 -0.89 13.90
CA ALA A 73 -1.60 -1.91 12.95
C ALA A 73 -1.56 -3.33 13.51
N MET A 74 -0.65 -3.63 14.43
CA MET A 74 -0.37 -4.97 14.95
C MET A 74 -1.63 -5.77 15.35
N PRO A 75 -2.66 -5.19 16.01
CA PRO A 75 -3.87 -5.94 16.37
C PRO A 75 -4.72 -6.38 15.16
N TRP A 76 -4.46 -5.81 13.99
CA TRP A 76 -5.23 -6.03 12.76
C TRP A 76 -4.49 -6.90 11.75
N VAL A 77 -3.17 -7.09 11.92
CA VAL A 77 -2.33 -7.83 11.00
C VAL A 77 -2.51 -9.33 11.22
N VAL A 78 -2.62 -10.07 10.12
CA VAL A 78 -2.71 -11.54 10.17
C VAL A 78 -1.39 -12.12 10.66
N THR A 79 -1.42 -12.77 11.82
CA THR A 79 -0.26 -13.46 12.40
C THR A 79 -0.75 -14.60 13.31
N PRO A 80 -0.24 -15.85 13.23
CA PRO A 80 0.77 -16.28 12.27
C PRO A 80 0.23 -16.33 10.84
N TRP A 81 1.10 -16.15 9.85
CA TRP A 81 0.82 -16.38 8.45
C TRP A 81 1.68 -17.55 7.95
N ARG A 82 1.04 -18.70 7.65
CA ARG A 82 1.76 -19.94 7.34
C ARG A 82 2.77 -20.28 8.49
N SER A 83 4.06 -20.45 8.14
CA SER A 83 5.14 -20.71 9.11
C SER A 83 5.93 -19.44 9.48
N SER A 84 5.24 -18.29 9.55
CA SER A 84 5.88 -17.00 9.82
C SER A 84 5.04 -16.13 10.74
N ILE A 85 5.70 -15.31 11.54
CA ILE A 85 5.05 -14.30 12.39
C ILE A 85 5.33 -12.90 11.86
N ALA A 86 4.34 -12.02 11.94
CA ALA A 86 4.52 -10.62 11.61
C ALA A 86 5.40 -9.92 12.65
N VAL A 87 6.39 -9.16 12.19
CA VAL A 87 7.42 -8.57 13.06
C VAL A 87 7.53 -7.04 12.95
N GLY A 88 6.89 -6.42 11.97
CA GLY A 88 6.97 -4.97 11.78
C GLY A 88 6.50 -4.53 10.40
N LEU A 89 6.76 -3.27 10.09
CA LEU A 89 6.62 -2.71 8.75
C LEU A 89 8.01 -2.54 8.10
N ASN A 90 8.04 -2.54 6.78
CA ASN A 90 9.19 -2.06 6.02
C ASN A 90 9.31 -0.55 6.25
N GLU A 91 10.51 -0.08 6.59
CA GLU A 91 10.80 1.33 6.89
C GLU A 91 10.71 2.22 5.65
N ARG A 92 10.69 1.61 4.45
CA ARG A 92 10.59 2.32 3.18
C ARG A 92 9.16 2.64 2.84
N PHE A 93 8.76 3.88 3.05
CA PHE A 93 7.48 4.42 2.65
C PHE A 93 7.50 4.93 1.23
N ARG A 94 6.42 4.65 0.49
CA ARG A 94 6.18 5.12 -0.87
C ARG A 94 4.90 5.93 -0.85
N PHE A 95 5.01 7.24 -1.07
CA PHE A 95 3.86 8.10 -1.30
C PHE A 95 3.57 8.13 -2.79
N TYR A 96 2.33 7.91 -3.16
CA TYR A 96 1.86 7.97 -4.53
C TYR A 96 0.88 9.10 -4.70
N ARG A 97 1.04 9.87 -5.79
CA ARG A 97 0.08 10.86 -6.25
C ARG A 97 -0.41 10.46 -7.63
N TYR A 98 -1.75 10.41 -7.79
CA TYR A 98 -2.41 10.12 -9.05
C TYR A 98 -3.26 11.32 -9.43
N GLU A 99 -3.09 11.82 -10.65
CA GLU A 99 -3.84 12.92 -11.26
C GLU A 99 -4.82 12.37 -12.33
N PRO A 100 -5.76 13.16 -12.87
CA PRO A 100 -6.68 12.70 -13.89
C PRO A 100 -6.00 12.02 -15.07
N GLY A 101 -6.51 10.86 -15.48
CA GLY A 101 -5.94 10.00 -16.52
C GLY A 101 -4.83 9.07 -16.04
N GLN A 102 -4.39 9.20 -14.79
CA GLN A 102 -3.34 8.34 -14.23
C GLN A 102 -3.92 7.08 -13.59
N ARG A 103 -3.14 6.00 -13.67
CA ARG A 103 -3.48 4.68 -13.16
C ARG A 103 -2.24 3.84 -12.86
N PHE A 104 -2.44 2.70 -12.22
CA PHE A 104 -1.48 1.60 -12.19
C PHE A 104 -2.17 0.33 -12.67
N ALA A 105 -1.79 -0.13 -13.88
CA ALA A 105 -2.39 -1.29 -14.55
C ALA A 105 -2.29 -2.57 -13.71
N PRO A 106 -3.04 -3.65 -14.05
CA PRO A 106 -3.02 -4.89 -13.30
C PRO A 106 -1.61 -5.44 -13.09
N HIS A 107 -1.26 -5.71 -11.83
CA HIS A 107 0.06 -6.19 -11.42
C HIS A 107 -0.02 -7.00 -10.11
N PHE A 108 1.09 -7.66 -9.80
CA PHE A 108 1.36 -8.23 -8.48
C PHE A 108 2.37 -7.37 -7.75
N ASP A 109 2.22 -7.22 -6.45
CA ASP A 109 3.25 -6.60 -5.64
C ASP A 109 4.41 -7.58 -5.41
N GLY A 110 5.63 -7.06 -5.48
CA GLY A 110 6.84 -7.82 -5.16
C GLY A 110 7.13 -7.82 -3.67
N ALA A 111 7.60 -8.95 -3.15
CA ALA A 111 8.09 -9.04 -1.78
C ALA A 111 9.45 -8.34 -1.64
N PHE A 112 9.67 -7.72 -0.47
CA PHE A 112 10.96 -7.23 -0.03
C PHE A 112 11.57 -8.23 0.96
N GLU A 113 12.87 -8.52 0.82
CA GLU A 113 13.59 -9.44 1.69
C GLU A 113 14.79 -8.72 2.31
N ARG A 114 14.91 -8.79 3.64
CA ARG A 114 16.03 -8.24 4.40
C ARG A 114 17.21 -9.23 4.44
N GLN A 115 18.39 -8.74 4.76
CA GLN A 115 19.59 -9.56 4.88
C GLN A 115 19.52 -10.63 6.00
N ASP A 116 18.71 -10.39 7.01
CA ASP A 116 18.44 -11.32 8.12
C ASP A 116 17.39 -12.39 7.80
N GLY A 117 16.87 -12.41 6.57
CA GLY A 117 15.88 -13.36 6.07
C GLY A 117 14.42 -12.99 6.37
N GLU A 118 14.15 -11.85 7.00
CA GLU A 118 12.78 -11.33 7.09
C GLU A 118 12.27 -10.94 5.72
N LYS A 119 11.00 -11.28 5.44
CA LYS A 119 10.39 -11.06 4.14
C LYS A 119 9.01 -10.44 4.27
N SER A 120 8.67 -9.53 3.38
CA SER A 120 7.31 -9.00 3.34
C SER A 120 6.34 -9.97 2.65
N GLU A 121 5.16 -10.14 3.23
CA GLU A 121 4.10 -11.00 2.71
C GLU A 121 2.85 -10.22 2.32
N PHE A 122 2.61 -9.07 2.96
CA PHE A 122 1.43 -8.24 2.71
C PHE A 122 1.82 -6.80 2.38
N THR A 123 1.08 -6.22 1.47
CA THR A 123 1.07 -4.78 1.22
C THR A 123 0.30 -4.09 2.33
N PHE A 124 0.86 -3.00 2.82
CA PHE A 124 0.30 -2.06 3.78
C PHE A 124 0.04 -0.73 3.05
N LEU A 125 -1.22 -0.40 2.79
CA LEU A 125 -1.62 0.73 1.96
C LEU A 125 -2.65 1.59 2.67
N ILE A 126 -2.37 2.88 2.86
CA ILE A 126 -3.31 3.83 3.45
C ILE A 126 -3.79 4.80 2.39
N TYR A 127 -5.11 4.98 2.28
CA TYR A 127 -5.72 6.04 1.49
C TYR A 127 -5.66 7.34 2.30
N LEU A 128 -5.00 8.37 1.74
CA LEU A 128 -4.80 9.64 2.45
C LEU A 128 -5.92 10.66 2.17
N ASN A 129 -6.71 10.42 1.11
CA ASN A 129 -7.88 11.22 0.77
C ASN A 129 -8.87 10.39 -0.06
N ASP A 130 -10.08 10.92 -0.25
CA ASP A 130 -11.15 10.32 -1.05
C ASP A 130 -11.97 11.35 -1.84
N ASP A 131 -11.49 12.59 -1.93
CA ASP A 131 -12.09 13.71 -2.64
C ASP A 131 -11.74 13.71 -4.15
N PHE A 132 -11.86 12.55 -4.80
CA PHE A 132 -11.62 12.33 -6.24
C PHE A 132 -12.65 11.35 -6.82
N VAL A 133 -12.69 11.21 -8.14
CA VAL A 133 -13.58 10.28 -8.85
C VAL A 133 -12.75 9.21 -9.55
N GLY A 134 -13.21 7.96 -9.52
CA GLY A 134 -12.46 6.80 -9.99
C GLY A 134 -11.45 6.31 -8.96
N GLY A 135 -10.35 5.72 -9.42
CA GLY A 135 -9.19 5.40 -8.60
C GLY A 135 -9.39 4.31 -7.54
N GLU A 136 -10.47 3.51 -7.62
CA GLU A 136 -10.64 2.35 -6.75
C GLU A 136 -9.47 1.35 -6.89
N THR A 137 -9.20 0.58 -5.83
CA THR A 137 -8.29 -0.56 -5.93
C THR A 137 -9.11 -1.78 -6.33
N ARG A 138 -8.86 -2.29 -7.55
CA ARG A 138 -9.60 -3.40 -8.13
C ARG A 138 -8.79 -4.68 -8.04
N PHE A 139 -9.41 -5.74 -7.52
CA PHE A 139 -8.84 -7.08 -7.42
C PHE A 139 -9.54 -8.03 -8.40
N PHE A 140 -8.80 -9.05 -8.90
CA PHE A 140 -9.25 -9.93 -9.96
C PHE A 140 -9.46 -11.39 -9.52
N LYS A 141 -9.14 -11.73 -8.28
CA LYS A 141 -9.35 -13.08 -7.69
C LYS A 141 -9.89 -12.98 -6.28
N PRO A 142 -10.84 -13.86 -5.89
CA PRO A 142 -11.43 -15.02 -6.61
C PRO A 142 -12.49 -14.66 -7.65
N GLY A 143 -12.80 -13.41 -7.82
CA GLY A 143 -13.64 -12.74 -8.78
C GLY A 143 -13.25 -11.29 -8.80
N VAL A 144 -13.85 -10.47 -9.67
CA VAL A 144 -13.58 -9.04 -9.68
C VAL A 144 -14.35 -8.37 -8.54
N PHE A 145 -13.63 -7.67 -7.67
CA PHE A 145 -14.20 -6.81 -6.64
C PHE A 145 -13.37 -5.52 -6.47
N HIS A 146 -13.96 -4.52 -5.87
CA HIS A 146 -13.39 -3.18 -5.75
C HIS A 146 -13.31 -2.79 -4.27
N VAL A 147 -12.21 -2.15 -3.89
CA VAL A 147 -12.08 -1.45 -2.62
C VAL A 147 -12.11 0.04 -2.91
N GLN A 148 -13.16 0.71 -2.43
CA GLN A 148 -13.29 2.16 -2.56
C GLN A 148 -12.34 2.84 -1.57
N PRO A 149 -11.50 3.78 -2.02
CA PRO A 149 -10.73 4.62 -1.13
C PRO A 149 -11.64 5.36 -0.13
N GLN A 150 -11.24 5.33 1.13
CA GLN A 150 -11.84 6.15 2.20
C GLN A 150 -10.69 6.77 2.98
N THR A 151 -10.74 8.07 3.20
CA THR A 151 -9.69 8.81 3.92
C THR A 151 -9.36 8.13 5.25
N GLY A 152 -8.07 7.87 5.48
CA GLY A 152 -7.56 7.23 6.68
C GLY A 152 -7.77 5.73 6.78
N SER A 153 -8.36 5.07 5.76
CA SER A 153 -8.50 3.60 5.75
C SER A 153 -7.19 2.92 5.35
N LEU A 154 -6.82 1.90 6.13
CA LEU A 154 -5.70 1.00 5.84
C LEU A 154 -6.22 -0.22 5.08
N LEU A 155 -5.72 -0.45 3.87
CA LEU A 155 -5.92 -1.67 3.10
C LEU A 155 -4.70 -2.58 3.26
N ILE A 156 -4.94 -3.82 3.70
CA ILE A 156 -3.91 -4.86 3.81
C ILE A 156 -4.27 -5.98 2.84
N PHE A 157 -3.30 -6.38 2.00
CA PHE A 157 -3.50 -7.50 1.10
C PHE A 157 -2.21 -8.27 0.82
N HIS A 158 -2.37 -9.60 0.65
CA HIS A 158 -1.26 -10.51 0.34
C HIS A 158 -0.66 -10.20 -1.03
N HIS A 159 0.68 -10.09 -1.13
CA HIS A 159 1.38 -9.67 -2.36
C HIS A 159 0.95 -10.37 -3.65
N PRO A 160 0.72 -11.71 -3.69
CA PRO A 160 0.26 -12.41 -4.88
C PRO A 160 -1.20 -12.14 -5.30
N GLN A 161 -1.86 -11.11 -4.77
CA GLN A 161 -3.17 -10.68 -5.28
C GLN A 161 -2.99 -9.82 -6.53
N LEU A 162 -3.52 -10.29 -7.67
CA LEU A 162 -3.57 -9.48 -8.89
C LEU A 162 -4.53 -8.32 -8.66
N HIS A 163 -4.02 -7.10 -8.77
CA HIS A 163 -4.79 -5.89 -8.53
C HIS A 163 -4.35 -4.73 -9.41
N GLU A 164 -5.18 -3.70 -9.51
CA GLU A 164 -4.87 -2.42 -10.17
C GLU A 164 -5.31 -1.23 -9.32
N GLY A 165 -4.64 -0.09 -9.51
CA GLY A 165 -5.20 1.21 -9.18
C GLY A 165 -5.93 1.73 -10.39
N ALA A 166 -7.27 1.77 -10.36
CA ALA A 166 -8.08 2.22 -11.46
C ALA A 166 -7.78 3.68 -11.85
N VAL A 167 -8.22 4.07 -13.03
CA VAL A 167 -7.97 5.42 -13.56
C VAL A 167 -8.63 6.48 -12.68
N ILE A 168 -7.93 7.58 -12.43
CA ILE A 168 -8.52 8.78 -11.84
C ILE A 168 -9.26 9.55 -12.94
N GLU A 169 -10.53 9.83 -12.73
CA GLU A 169 -11.37 10.61 -13.64
C GLU A 169 -11.29 12.10 -13.34
N SER A 170 -11.31 12.48 -12.07
CA SER A 170 -11.13 13.86 -11.60
C SER A 170 -10.63 13.91 -10.16
N GLY A 171 -10.03 15.03 -9.77
CA GLY A 171 -9.37 15.20 -8.48
C GLY A 171 -7.97 14.61 -8.43
N THR A 172 -7.39 14.54 -7.25
CA THR A 172 -6.03 13.99 -7.03
C THR A 172 -6.09 12.97 -5.90
N LYS A 173 -5.60 11.75 -6.16
CA LYS A 173 -5.54 10.68 -5.16
C LYS A 173 -4.15 10.60 -4.55
N TYR A 174 -4.10 10.52 -3.21
CA TYR A 174 -2.87 10.28 -2.44
C TYR A 174 -2.93 8.96 -1.68
N VAL A 175 -1.83 8.22 -1.71
CA VAL A 175 -1.69 6.92 -1.05
C VAL A 175 -0.33 6.84 -0.37
N LEU A 176 -0.31 6.33 0.86
CA LEU A 176 0.90 5.91 1.56
C LEU A 176 0.99 4.40 1.52
N ARG A 177 2.13 3.86 1.06
CA ARG A 177 2.36 2.41 1.01
C ARG A 177 3.66 2.03 1.70
N SER A 178 3.58 0.94 2.46
CA SER A 178 4.70 0.14 2.93
C SER A 178 4.36 -1.35 2.80
N ASP A 179 5.08 -2.22 3.48
CA ASP A 179 4.87 -3.66 3.45
C ASP A 179 4.93 -4.22 4.88
N VAL A 180 4.13 -5.24 5.20
CA VAL A 180 4.21 -5.95 6.49
C VAL A 180 5.31 -7.02 6.41
N MET A 181 6.26 -6.96 7.33
CA MET A 181 7.42 -7.85 7.42
C MET A 181 7.12 -9.07 8.29
N TYR A 182 7.60 -10.21 7.84
CA TYR A 182 7.42 -11.49 8.51
C TYR A 182 8.77 -12.18 8.73
N ARG A 183 8.91 -12.84 9.88
CA ARG A 183 10.02 -13.73 10.22
C ARG A 183 9.54 -15.15 10.24
N ARG A 184 10.26 -16.05 9.58
CA ARG A 184 9.98 -17.48 9.62
C ARG A 184 10.16 -18.02 11.04
N THR A 185 9.20 -18.79 11.55
CA THR A 185 9.34 -19.52 12.78
C THR A 185 10.14 -20.78 12.50
N GLU A 186 11.15 -21.07 13.34
CA GLU A 186 11.82 -22.35 13.32
C GLU A 186 10.81 -23.46 13.69
N ALA A 187 10.90 -24.59 12.99
CA ALA A 187 10.05 -25.76 13.22
C ALA A 187 10.52 -26.53 14.46
#